data_8ccbbdfd1647edff7c611976ff121bea
#
_entry.id   8ccbbdfd1647edff7c611976ff121bea
#
_cell.length_a   1.000
_cell.length_b   1.000
_cell.length_c   1.000
_cell.angle_alpha   90.00
_cell.angle_beta   90.00
_cell.angle_gamma   90.00
#
_symmetry.space_group_name_H-M   'P 1'
#
loop_
_entity.id
_entity.type
_entity.pdbx_description
1 polymer ?
#
loop_
_entity_poly.entity_id
_entity_poly.type
_entity_poly.pdbx_seq_one_letter_code
_entity_poly.pdbx_strand_id
1 'polypeptide(L)'
;MIIDVNVSLSRWPNRRLPLDETSKLAATLIQNGVSQAWAGTFDGLLHNDLAAANKWLVDQCRSVDEKLLLPFGAINLSLPAWEEDVRRCHEFHGMKGVRLLPGYHDYTLEDPRFRQLLSLLAEKQMLLQIAVRQEDPRTQHRLLMTKDVDLKPLLTLLSDFSNLPVILLNAVSGSAVELHGQLVAAGKVYFDIAALEGLAGLERQVQSLPFERLLFGSHSPFFAFDSAKLKLQESALPAQSTEQITHLNALKILREL
;
A
#
# COMPACT_ATOMS: atom_id res chain seq x y z
N MET A 1 4.94 7.96 -17.63
CA MET A 1 4.82 6.61 -17.01
C MET A 1 4.33 6.80 -15.57
N ILE A 2 3.40 5.97 -15.11
CA ILE A 2 2.91 5.98 -13.72
C ILE A 2 2.97 4.55 -13.18
N ILE A 3 3.50 4.38 -11.96
CA ILE A 3 3.37 3.17 -11.16
C ILE A 3 2.51 3.51 -9.95
N ASP A 4 1.32 2.91 -9.89
CA ASP A 4 0.36 3.12 -8.80
C ASP A 4 0.57 2.05 -7.72
N VAL A 5 1.10 2.43 -6.57
CA VAL A 5 1.43 1.47 -5.50
C VAL A 5 0.25 1.11 -4.60
N ASN A 6 -0.92 1.71 -4.82
CA ASN A 6 -2.09 1.54 -3.93
C ASN A 6 -3.38 1.33 -4.72
N VAL A 7 -3.59 0.11 -5.19
CA VAL A 7 -4.80 -0.33 -5.87
C VAL A 7 -5.36 -1.55 -5.14
N SER A 8 -6.68 -1.70 -5.10
CA SER A 8 -7.35 -2.86 -4.50
C SER A 8 -8.34 -3.47 -5.47
N LEU A 9 -8.30 -4.79 -5.60
CA LEU A 9 -9.25 -5.58 -6.38
C LEU A 9 -10.35 -6.14 -5.48
N SER A 10 -11.30 -6.84 -6.08
CA SER A 10 -12.51 -7.39 -5.48
C SER A 10 -13.51 -6.32 -4.99
N ARG A 11 -14.54 -6.74 -4.32
CA ARG A 11 -15.62 -5.87 -3.88
C ARG A 11 -15.44 -5.44 -2.44
N TRP A 12 -15.60 -4.14 -2.22
CA TRP A 12 -15.69 -3.65 -0.84
C TRP A 12 -16.94 -4.24 -0.16
N PRO A 13 -16.81 -4.83 1.04
CA PRO A 13 -17.90 -5.62 1.62
C PRO A 13 -19.17 -4.80 1.96
N ASN A 14 -19.04 -3.49 2.18
CA ASN A 14 -20.12 -2.67 2.73
C ASN A 14 -20.94 -1.92 1.69
N ARG A 15 -20.40 -1.70 0.49
CA ARG A 15 -21.07 -1.02 -0.62
C ARG A 15 -20.37 -1.31 -1.94
N ARG A 16 -21.09 -1.10 -3.03
CA ARG A 16 -20.48 -1.15 -4.36
C ARG A 16 -19.62 0.09 -4.59
N LEU A 17 -18.48 -0.12 -5.21
CA LEU A 17 -17.58 0.94 -5.68
C LEU A 17 -17.68 1.04 -7.21
N PRO A 18 -17.46 2.23 -7.81
CA PRO A 18 -17.65 2.43 -9.26
C PRO A 18 -16.80 1.49 -10.15
N LEU A 19 -15.61 1.13 -9.69
CA LEU A 19 -14.63 0.33 -10.45
C LEU A 19 -14.28 -0.97 -9.72
N ASP A 20 -15.28 -1.64 -9.12
CA ASP A 20 -15.11 -2.89 -8.36
C ASP A 20 -15.02 -4.16 -9.23
N GLU A 21 -14.94 -4.00 -10.55
CA GLU A 21 -14.66 -5.06 -11.51
C GLU A 21 -13.23 -4.89 -12.05
N THR A 22 -12.41 -5.94 -11.93
CA THR A 22 -10.98 -5.89 -12.28
C THR A 22 -10.73 -5.36 -13.69
N SER A 23 -11.52 -5.81 -14.68
CA SER A 23 -11.36 -5.37 -16.06
C SER A 23 -11.66 -3.89 -16.28
N LYS A 24 -12.68 -3.36 -15.60
CA LYS A 24 -13.04 -1.93 -15.68
C LYS A 24 -11.97 -1.07 -15.00
N LEU A 25 -11.51 -1.50 -13.83
CA LEU A 25 -10.44 -0.81 -13.12
C LEU A 25 -9.16 -0.78 -13.97
N ALA A 26 -8.75 -1.92 -14.51
CA ALA A 26 -7.56 -2.02 -15.37
C ALA A 26 -7.67 -1.11 -16.61
N ALA A 27 -8.81 -1.10 -17.28
CA ALA A 27 -9.04 -0.20 -18.42
C ALA A 27 -8.90 1.27 -18.01
N THR A 28 -9.43 1.66 -16.86
CA THR A 28 -9.30 3.03 -16.32
C THR A 28 -7.84 3.36 -16.01
N LEU A 29 -7.09 2.44 -15.40
CA LEU A 29 -5.67 2.64 -15.11
C LEU A 29 -4.86 2.85 -16.40
N ILE A 30 -5.07 2.01 -17.43
CA ILE A 30 -4.41 2.13 -18.74
C ILE A 30 -4.75 3.49 -19.39
N GLN A 31 -6.03 3.89 -19.42
CA GLN A 31 -6.46 5.17 -19.99
C GLN A 31 -5.80 6.37 -19.31
N ASN A 32 -5.44 6.22 -18.02
CA ASN A 32 -4.75 7.25 -17.26
C ASN A 32 -3.21 7.16 -17.33
N GLY A 33 -2.65 6.29 -18.16
CA GLY A 33 -1.21 6.18 -18.37
C GLY A 33 -0.48 5.39 -17.26
N VAL A 34 -1.20 4.58 -16.49
CA VAL A 34 -0.59 3.65 -15.54
C VAL A 34 0.06 2.50 -16.31
N SER A 35 1.34 2.30 -16.09
CA SER A 35 2.11 1.20 -16.69
C SER A 35 2.20 -0.01 -15.76
N GLN A 36 2.04 0.19 -14.45
CA GLN A 36 2.00 -0.86 -13.45
C GLN A 36 1.19 -0.40 -12.23
N ALA A 37 0.38 -1.28 -11.66
CA ALA A 37 -0.35 -1.05 -10.42
C ALA A 37 -0.09 -2.19 -9.43
N TRP A 38 0.23 -1.85 -8.17
CA TRP A 38 0.45 -2.81 -7.09
C TRP A 38 -0.88 -3.08 -6.41
N ALA A 39 -1.42 -4.25 -6.67
CA ALA A 39 -2.78 -4.61 -6.34
C ALA A 39 -2.86 -5.49 -5.08
N GLY A 40 -3.61 -5.04 -4.09
CA GLY A 40 -4.12 -5.89 -3.01
C GLY A 40 -5.55 -6.36 -3.30
N THR A 41 -6.18 -7.02 -2.33
CA THR A 41 -7.57 -7.45 -2.43
C THR A 41 -8.38 -7.07 -1.20
N PHE A 42 -9.61 -6.61 -1.40
CA PHE A 42 -10.56 -6.40 -0.30
C PHE A 42 -11.04 -7.71 0.34
N ASP A 43 -10.93 -8.84 -0.35
CA ASP A 43 -11.23 -10.14 0.26
C ASP A 43 -10.28 -10.45 1.42
N GLY A 44 -9.07 -9.88 1.41
CA GLY A 44 -8.13 -9.95 2.51
C GLY A 44 -8.59 -9.33 3.82
N LEU A 45 -9.67 -8.50 3.82
CA LEU A 45 -10.14 -7.80 5.02
C LEU A 45 -10.83 -8.72 6.03
N LEU A 46 -11.71 -9.59 5.56
CA LEU A 46 -12.65 -10.32 6.41
C LEU A 46 -12.62 -11.84 6.18
N HIS A 47 -11.91 -12.34 5.18
CA HIS A 47 -11.80 -13.77 4.93
C HIS A 47 -10.80 -14.43 5.89
N ASN A 48 -11.15 -15.60 6.41
CA ASN A 48 -10.24 -16.42 7.21
C ASN A 48 -9.33 -17.29 6.31
N ASP A 49 -9.73 -17.58 5.08
CA ASP A 49 -8.92 -18.29 4.09
C ASP A 49 -8.17 -17.30 3.20
N LEU A 50 -7.04 -16.80 3.70
CA LEU A 50 -6.21 -15.87 2.94
C LEU A 50 -5.46 -16.53 1.79
N ALA A 51 -5.19 -17.83 1.88
CA ALA A 51 -4.60 -18.56 0.76
C ALA A 51 -5.50 -18.53 -0.46
N ALA A 52 -6.82 -18.74 -0.29
CA ALA A 52 -7.79 -18.63 -1.37
C ALA A 52 -7.95 -17.18 -1.87
N ALA A 53 -7.99 -16.18 -0.97
CA ALA A 53 -8.07 -14.78 -1.34
C ALA A 53 -6.83 -14.33 -2.16
N ASN A 54 -5.64 -14.73 -1.75
CA ASN A 54 -4.39 -14.42 -2.46
C ASN A 54 -4.29 -15.14 -3.81
N LYS A 55 -4.75 -16.39 -3.88
CA LYS A 55 -4.84 -17.11 -5.15
C LYS A 55 -5.79 -16.41 -6.12
N TRP A 56 -6.98 -16.01 -5.66
CA TRP A 56 -7.93 -15.25 -6.46
C TRP A 56 -7.30 -13.95 -6.97
N LEU A 57 -6.60 -13.20 -6.11
CA LEU A 57 -5.91 -11.97 -6.50
C LEU A 57 -4.93 -12.20 -7.66
N VAL A 58 -4.10 -13.25 -7.57
CA VAL A 58 -3.17 -13.62 -8.64
C VAL A 58 -3.89 -13.97 -9.93
N ASP A 59 -4.94 -14.79 -9.84
CA ASP A 59 -5.73 -15.20 -11.00
C ASP A 59 -6.37 -13.98 -11.69
N GLN A 60 -6.85 -13.00 -10.92
CA GLN A 60 -7.38 -11.73 -11.46
C GLN A 60 -6.29 -10.89 -12.14
N CYS A 61 -5.14 -10.74 -11.51
CA CYS A 61 -4.02 -10.00 -12.10
C CYS A 61 -3.60 -10.60 -13.44
N ARG A 62 -3.46 -11.93 -13.50
CA ARG A 62 -3.09 -12.67 -14.72
C ARG A 62 -4.17 -12.64 -15.80
N SER A 63 -5.44 -12.63 -15.42
CA SER A 63 -6.55 -12.64 -16.39
C SER A 63 -6.68 -11.36 -17.19
N VAL A 64 -6.14 -10.25 -16.68
CA VAL A 64 -6.17 -8.95 -17.36
C VAL A 64 -4.82 -8.67 -18.03
N ASP A 65 -3.79 -8.45 -17.26
CA ASP A 65 -2.41 -8.23 -17.70
C ASP A 65 -1.46 -8.34 -16.50
N GLU A 66 -0.64 -9.38 -16.47
CA GLU A 66 0.33 -9.61 -15.39
C GLU A 66 1.44 -8.56 -15.29
N LYS A 67 1.67 -7.79 -16.37
CA LYS A 67 2.62 -6.68 -16.35
C LYS A 67 2.00 -5.41 -15.78
N LEU A 68 0.69 -5.23 -15.98
CA LEU A 68 -0.05 -4.10 -15.44
C LEU A 68 -0.34 -4.28 -13.95
N LEU A 69 -0.85 -5.45 -13.54
CA LEU A 69 -1.29 -5.70 -12.17
C LEU A 69 -0.30 -6.61 -11.44
N LEU A 70 0.49 -6.02 -10.53
CA LEU A 70 1.44 -6.75 -9.69
C LEU A 70 0.76 -7.09 -8.33
N PRO A 71 0.53 -8.38 -8.01
CA PRO A 71 -0.19 -8.76 -6.80
C PRO A 71 0.65 -8.60 -5.53
N PHE A 72 0.00 -8.11 -4.46
CA PHE A 72 0.52 -8.00 -3.09
C PHE A 72 -0.42 -8.76 -2.16
N GLY A 73 0.05 -9.88 -1.61
CA GLY A 73 -0.76 -10.80 -0.85
C GLY A 73 -1.22 -10.22 0.50
N ALA A 74 -2.48 -10.45 0.86
CA ALA A 74 -2.98 -10.13 2.18
C ALA A 74 -2.46 -11.14 3.20
N ILE A 75 -1.96 -10.65 4.35
CA ILE A 75 -1.52 -11.47 5.49
C ILE A 75 -2.24 -10.99 6.74
N ASN A 76 -2.75 -11.92 7.53
CA ASN A 76 -3.38 -11.66 8.82
C ASN A 76 -2.64 -12.39 9.94
N LEU A 77 -1.91 -11.64 10.77
CA LEU A 77 -1.11 -12.20 11.87
C LEU A 77 -1.96 -12.83 12.97
N SER A 78 -3.27 -12.53 13.02
CA SER A 78 -4.18 -13.14 14.01
C SER A 78 -4.63 -14.56 13.63
N LEU A 79 -4.45 -14.95 12.35
CA LEU A 79 -4.78 -16.30 11.89
C LEU A 79 -3.65 -17.29 12.16
N PRO A 80 -3.97 -18.58 12.41
CA PRO A 80 -2.95 -19.61 12.49
C PRO A 80 -2.28 -19.80 11.12
N ALA A 81 -1.01 -20.20 11.14
CA ALA A 81 -0.23 -20.51 9.94
C ALA A 81 -0.07 -19.33 8.94
N TRP A 82 -0.09 -18.09 9.40
CA TRP A 82 0.17 -16.89 8.59
C TRP A 82 1.55 -16.94 7.90
N GLU A 83 2.53 -17.62 8.48
CA GLU A 83 3.85 -17.85 7.89
C GLU A 83 3.74 -18.67 6.59
N GLU A 84 2.84 -19.65 6.57
CA GLU A 84 2.58 -20.44 5.36
C GLU A 84 1.94 -19.57 4.27
N ASP A 85 1.08 -18.62 4.63
CA ASP A 85 0.52 -17.66 3.66
C ASP A 85 1.62 -16.77 3.06
N VAL A 86 2.58 -16.31 3.87
CA VAL A 86 3.77 -15.58 3.37
C VAL A 86 4.59 -16.47 2.43
N ARG A 87 4.85 -17.72 2.84
CA ARG A 87 5.60 -18.68 2.01
C ARG A 87 4.91 -18.89 0.65
N ARG A 88 3.59 -19.07 0.64
CA ARG A 88 2.80 -19.21 -0.59
C ARG A 88 2.86 -17.98 -1.47
N CYS A 89 2.71 -16.80 -0.89
CA CYS A 89 2.84 -15.54 -1.64
C CYS A 89 4.19 -15.46 -2.36
N HIS A 90 5.28 -15.81 -1.69
CA HIS A 90 6.63 -15.78 -2.26
C HIS A 90 6.88 -16.92 -3.24
N GLU A 91 6.76 -18.20 -2.79
CA GLU A 91 7.26 -19.36 -3.52
C GLU A 91 6.31 -19.83 -4.63
N PHE A 92 4.98 -19.77 -4.41
CA PHE A 92 4.01 -20.25 -5.40
C PHE A 92 3.50 -19.14 -6.31
N HIS A 93 3.35 -17.93 -5.76
CA HIS A 93 2.77 -16.83 -6.50
C HIS A 93 3.81 -15.86 -7.05
N GLY A 94 5.05 -15.89 -6.57
CA GLY A 94 6.13 -15.00 -7.01
C GLY A 94 5.90 -13.53 -6.66
N MET A 95 5.11 -13.27 -5.60
CA MET A 95 4.78 -11.92 -5.16
C MET A 95 6.02 -11.20 -4.64
N LYS A 96 6.13 -9.90 -4.95
CA LYS A 96 7.23 -9.04 -4.51
C LYS A 96 7.05 -8.48 -3.10
N GLY A 97 5.88 -8.64 -2.53
CA GLY A 97 5.56 -8.16 -1.19
C GLY A 97 4.20 -8.60 -0.71
N VAL A 98 3.90 -8.21 0.53
CA VAL A 98 2.62 -8.46 1.18
C VAL A 98 1.99 -7.17 1.68
N ARG A 99 0.67 -7.19 1.87
CA ARG A 99 -0.11 -6.06 2.40
C ARG A 99 -0.78 -6.47 3.71
N LEU A 100 -0.53 -5.68 4.75
CA LEU A 100 -1.20 -5.80 6.04
C LEU A 100 -2.37 -4.83 6.16
N LEU A 101 -3.38 -5.27 6.90
CA LEU A 101 -4.62 -4.54 7.18
C LEU A 101 -4.92 -4.56 8.69
N PRO A 102 -3.98 -4.07 9.55
CA PRO A 102 -4.05 -4.29 11.01
C PRO A 102 -5.35 -3.82 11.64
N GLY A 103 -5.90 -2.69 11.18
CA GLY A 103 -7.15 -2.13 11.69
C GLY A 103 -8.38 -3.06 11.51
N TYR A 104 -8.33 -4.00 10.56
CA TYR A 104 -9.39 -5.00 10.33
C TYR A 104 -9.07 -6.36 10.91
N HIS A 105 -7.80 -6.63 11.21
CA HIS A 105 -7.32 -7.92 11.69
C HIS A 105 -7.10 -7.98 13.21
N ASP A 106 -7.49 -6.92 13.92
CA ASP A 106 -7.49 -6.80 15.38
C ASP A 106 -6.11 -7.10 16.03
N TYR A 107 -5.04 -6.57 15.43
CA TYR A 107 -3.71 -6.57 16.04
C TYR A 107 -3.01 -5.21 15.87
N THR A 108 -2.00 -4.96 16.69
CA THR A 108 -1.16 -3.76 16.60
C THR A 108 0.25 -4.12 16.13
N LEU A 109 1.05 -3.13 15.75
CA LEU A 109 2.44 -3.34 15.38
C LEU A 109 3.36 -3.69 16.58
N GLU A 110 2.80 -3.71 17.81
CA GLU A 110 3.47 -4.22 19.02
C GLU A 110 3.38 -5.75 19.14
N ASP A 111 2.50 -6.39 18.37
CA ASP A 111 2.35 -7.85 18.38
C ASP A 111 3.69 -8.52 18.04
N PRO A 112 4.18 -9.47 18.85
CA PRO A 112 5.45 -10.15 18.59
C PRO A 112 5.53 -10.83 17.22
N ARG A 113 4.37 -11.26 16.68
CA ARG A 113 4.27 -11.86 15.34
C ARG A 113 4.63 -10.86 14.25
N PHE A 114 4.43 -9.56 14.47
CA PHE A 114 4.82 -8.55 13.51
C PHE A 114 6.34 -8.50 13.33
N ARG A 115 7.12 -8.59 14.43
CA ARG A 115 8.59 -8.71 14.33
C ARG A 115 9.01 -9.99 13.58
N GLN A 116 8.34 -11.11 13.81
CA GLN A 116 8.60 -12.36 13.11
C GLN A 116 8.32 -12.21 11.60
N LEU A 117 7.23 -11.52 11.24
CA LEU A 117 6.94 -11.20 9.84
C LEU A 117 8.05 -10.38 9.21
N LEU A 118 8.54 -9.31 9.87
CA LEU A 118 9.63 -8.48 9.33
C LEU A 118 10.88 -9.32 9.06
N SER A 119 11.23 -10.24 9.97
CA SER A 119 12.34 -11.17 9.78
C SER A 119 12.16 -12.06 8.55
N LEU A 120 10.96 -12.63 8.40
CA LEU A 120 10.62 -13.51 7.28
C LEU A 120 10.63 -12.77 5.94
N LEU A 121 10.11 -11.54 5.90
CA LEU A 121 10.13 -10.71 4.69
C LEU A 121 11.55 -10.27 4.30
N ALA A 122 12.37 -9.93 5.28
CA ALA A 122 13.79 -9.58 5.04
C ALA A 122 14.57 -10.79 4.48
N GLU A 123 14.36 -11.99 5.02
CA GLU A 123 14.96 -13.23 4.51
C GLU A 123 14.55 -13.52 3.07
N LYS A 124 13.27 -13.34 2.77
CA LYS A 124 12.70 -13.62 1.44
C LYS A 124 12.86 -12.47 0.44
N GLN A 125 13.50 -11.38 0.82
CA GLN A 125 13.65 -10.17 0.00
C GLN A 125 12.29 -9.67 -0.54
N MET A 126 11.29 -9.61 0.33
CA MET A 126 9.96 -9.08 0.02
C MET A 126 9.76 -7.71 0.66
N LEU A 127 9.01 -6.84 0.01
CA LEU A 127 8.60 -5.58 0.62
C LEU A 127 7.30 -5.72 1.43
N LEU A 128 7.11 -4.78 2.37
CA LEU A 128 5.92 -4.71 3.19
C LEU A 128 5.08 -3.48 2.83
N GLN A 129 3.78 -3.68 2.61
CA GLN A 129 2.79 -2.61 2.59
C GLN A 129 1.94 -2.68 3.87
N ILE A 130 1.76 -1.55 4.54
CA ILE A 130 0.86 -1.42 5.69
C ILE A 130 -0.23 -0.41 5.32
N ALA A 131 -1.47 -0.87 5.24
CA ALA A 131 -2.61 0.01 5.09
C ALA A 131 -2.91 0.68 6.45
N VAL A 132 -2.47 1.92 6.61
CA VAL A 132 -2.65 2.68 7.86
C VAL A 132 -4.11 3.03 8.04
N ARG A 133 -4.78 3.32 6.93
CA ARG A 133 -6.21 3.59 6.84
C ARG A 133 -6.76 3.01 5.54
N GLN A 134 -8.00 2.53 5.54
CA GLN A 134 -8.68 2.07 4.33
C GLN A 134 -9.78 3.03 3.89
N GLU A 135 -10.59 3.49 4.80
CA GLU A 135 -11.74 4.32 4.50
C GLU A 135 -11.68 5.63 5.30
N ASP A 136 -12.19 6.70 4.72
CA ASP A 136 -12.36 7.97 5.44
C ASP A 136 -13.28 7.76 6.65
N PRO A 137 -12.89 8.14 7.87
CA PRO A 137 -13.73 7.99 9.06
C PRO A 137 -15.13 8.62 8.91
N ARG A 138 -15.27 9.64 8.06
CA ARG A 138 -16.54 10.31 7.80
C ARG A 138 -17.52 9.44 7.00
N THR A 139 -17.02 8.44 6.27
CA THR A 139 -17.83 7.55 5.40
C THR A 139 -17.90 6.13 5.92
N GLN A 140 -17.17 5.80 6.98
CA GLN A 140 -17.16 4.47 7.56
C GLN A 140 -18.54 4.07 8.11
N HIS A 141 -18.92 2.83 7.86
CA HIS A 141 -20.10 2.25 8.50
C HIS A 141 -19.84 2.08 10.01
N ARG A 142 -20.81 2.51 10.84
CA ARG A 142 -20.65 2.57 12.32
C ARG A 142 -20.22 1.24 12.97
N LEU A 143 -20.62 0.10 12.40
CA LEU A 143 -20.25 -1.23 12.91
C LEU A 143 -18.86 -1.70 12.42
N LEU A 144 -18.22 -0.96 11.50
CA LEU A 144 -16.96 -1.34 10.88
C LEU A 144 -15.93 -0.21 10.98
N MET A 145 -16.10 0.66 11.96
CA MET A 145 -15.15 1.72 12.23
C MET A 145 -13.83 1.11 12.73
N THR A 146 -12.75 1.40 12.01
CA THR A 146 -11.40 1.05 12.41
C THR A 146 -10.63 2.30 12.78
N LYS A 147 -9.68 2.16 13.69
CA LYS A 147 -8.73 3.23 14.00
C LYS A 147 -7.57 3.18 13.02
N ASP A 148 -6.94 4.34 12.80
CA ASP A 148 -5.66 4.38 12.11
C ASP A 148 -4.63 3.54 12.86
N VAL A 149 -3.74 2.90 12.09
CA VAL A 149 -2.65 2.08 12.69
C VAL A 149 -1.66 3.00 13.39
N ASP A 150 -1.36 2.70 14.67
CA ASP A 150 -0.26 3.38 15.37
C ASP A 150 1.08 2.91 14.79
N LEU A 151 1.82 3.84 14.22
CA LEU A 151 3.12 3.60 13.58
C LEU A 151 4.32 3.74 14.53
N LYS A 152 4.13 4.20 15.77
CA LYS A 152 5.23 4.40 16.73
C LYS A 152 6.04 3.13 16.98
N PRO A 153 5.42 1.94 17.13
CA PRO A 153 6.19 0.70 17.34
C PRO A 153 7.17 0.39 16.20
N LEU A 154 6.86 0.83 14.98
CA LEU A 154 7.71 0.62 13.82
C LEU A 154 9.07 1.30 13.96
N LEU A 155 9.16 2.46 14.66
CA LEU A 155 10.43 3.16 14.90
C LEU A 155 11.49 2.26 15.56
N THR A 156 11.08 1.52 16.59
CA THR A 156 11.98 0.62 17.33
C THR A 156 12.39 -0.58 16.47
N LEU A 157 11.47 -1.10 15.66
CA LEU A 157 11.71 -2.28 14.83
C LEU A 157 12.61 -1.97 13.64
N LEU A 158 12.49 -0.78 13.04
CA LEU A 158 13.27 -0.39 11.86
C LEU A 158 14.78 -0.34 12.13
N SER A 159 15.23 -0.18 13.39
CA SER A 159 16.64 -0.27 13.71
C SER A 159 17.26 -1.62 13.33
N ASP A 160 16.49 -2.69 13.45
CA ASP A 160 16.93 -4.06 13.13
C ASP A 160 16.60 -4.45 11.66
N PHE A 161 15.67 -3.75 11.05
CA PHE A 161 15.18 -4.02 9.69
C PHE A 161 15.30 -2.81 8.74
N SER A 162 16.36 -2.01 8.90
CA SER A 162 16.54 -0.74 8.16
C SER A 162 16.60 -0.90 6.63
N ASN A 163 16.94 -2.08 6.13
CA ASN A 163 17.02 -2.41 4.71
C ASN A 163 15.69 -2.94 4.12
N LEU A 164 14.73 -3.35 4.96
CA LEU A 164 13.43 -3.82 4.50
C LEU A 164 12.60 -2.65 3.98
N PRO A 165 12.17 -2.65 2.71
CA PRO A 165 11.29 -1.59 2.22
C PRO A 165 9.89 -1.71 2.83
N VAL A 166 9.43 -0.65 3.50
CA VAL A 166 8.10 -0.55 4.09
C VAL A 166 7.35 0.60 3.44
N ILE A 167 6.18 0.33 2.88
CA ILE A 167 5.30 1.33 2.28
C ILE A 167 4.08 1.52 3.17
N LEU A 168 3.90 2.73 3.64
CA LEU A 168 2.75 3.12 4.47
C LEU A 168 1.66 3.69 3.56
N LEU A 169 0.61 2.90 3.34
CA LEU A 169 -0.50 3.27 2.47
C LEU A 169 -1.50 4.14 3.23
N ASN A 170 -1.95 5.21 2.60
CA ASN A 170 -2.92 6.17 3.14
C ASN A 170 -2.49 6.81 4.47
N ALA A 171 -1.17 6.88 4.73
CA ALA A 171 -0.62 7.35 5.99
C ALA A 171 -0.47 8.88 6.07
N VAL A 172 -0.31 9.55 4.92
CA VAL A 172 0.04 10.97 4.90
C VAL A 172 -1.15 11.80 5.33
N SER A 173 -1.02 12.40 6.51
CA SER A 173 -1.95 13.39 7.03
C SER A 173 -1.16 14.49 7.73
N GLY A 174 -1.67 15.74 7.72
CA GLY A 174 -0.94 16.90 8.23
C GLY A 174 -0.54 16.86 9.71
N SER A 175 -1.08 15.93 10.51
CA SER A 175 -0.83 15.83 11.95
C SER A 175 0.33 14.90 12.36
N ALA A 176 0.92 14.14 11.43
CA ALA A 176 1.93 13.11 11.75
C ALA A 176 3.32 13.39 11.15
N VAL A 177 3.61 14.63 10.76
CA VAL A 177 4.83 15.02 10.03
C VAL A 177 6.11 14.64 10.78
N GLU A 178 6.18 14.87 12.08
CA GLU A 178 7.36 14.56 12.89
C GLU A 178 7.63 13.05 12.93
N LEU A 179 6.60 12.25 13.18
CA LEU A 179 6.71 10.79 13.19
C LEU A 179 7.16 10.25 11.82
N HIS A 180 6.61 10.79 10.74
CA HIS A 180 7.01 10.39 9.38
C HIS A 180 8.49 10.68 9.10
N GLY A 181 9.00 11.84 9.54
CA GLY A 181 10.41 12.18 9.45
C GLY A 181 11.30 11.20 10.22
N GLN A 182 10.89 10.84 11.44
CA GLN A 182 11.60 9.85 12.27
C GLN A 182 11.62 8.46 11.61
N LEU A 183 10.50 8.02 11.03
CA LEU A 183 10.41 6.74 10.31
C LEU A 183 11.33 6.70 9.09
N VAL A 184 11.38 7.79 8.31
CA VAL A 184 12.30 7.90 7.15
C VAL A 184 13.75 7.85 7.57
N ALA A 185 14.10 8.47 8.71
CA ALA A 185 15.45 8.43 9.25
C ALA A 185 15.85 7.05 9.79
N ALA A 186 14.87 6.28 10.29
CA ALA A 186 15.09 4.96 10.87
C ALA A 186 15.26 3.84 9.82
N GLY A 187 14.70 3.98 8.60
CA GLY A 187 14.79 2.91 7.61
C GLY A 187 14.26 3.26 6.21
N LYS A 188 14.10 2.24 5.38
CA LYS A 188 13.55 2.36 4.02
C LYS A 188 12.02 2.47 4.06
N VAL A 189 11.50 3.56 4.64
CA VAL A 189 10.06 3.82 4.73
C VAL A 189 9.64 4.78 3.62
N TYR A 190 8.51 4.43 2.98
CA TYR A 190 7.91 5.18 1.87
C TYR A 190 6.43 5.45 2.17
N PHE A 191 5.89 6.47 1.52
CA PHE A 191 4.49 6.90 1.70
C PHE A 191 3.82 7.10 0.35
N ASP A 192 2.59 6.67 0.21
CA ASP A 192 1.80 7.05 -0.95
C ASP A 192 1.13 8.41 -0.75
N ILE A 193 0.70 9.02 -1.86
CA ILE A 193 0.05 10.33 -1.85
C ILE A 193 -1.49 10.24 -1.84
N ALA A 194 -2.07 9.05 -1.78
CA ALA A 194 -3.51 8.86 -1.97
C ALA A 194 -4.36 9.65 -0.96
N ALA A 195 -4.01 9.59 0.32
CA ALA A 195 -4.75 10.25 1.40
C ALA A 195 -4.33 11.71 1.66
N LEU A 196 -3.42 12.25 0.87
CA LEU A 196 -2.98 13.63 1.01
C LEU A 196 -4.09 14.61 0.65
N GLU A 197 -4.42 15.53 1.54
CA GLU A 197 -5.52 16.48 1.38
C GLU A 197 -5.05 17.94 1.41
N GLY A 198 -5.90 18.83 0.90
CA GLY A 198 -5.76 20.29 0.95
C GLY A 198 -4.96 20.89 -0.21
N LEU A 199 -5.15 22.20 -0.41
CA LEU A 199 -4.44 22.97 -1.43
C LEU A 199 -2.92 22.90 -1.22
N ALA A 200 -2.17 22.71 -2.31
CA ALA A 200 -0.72 22.54 -2.27
C ALA A 200 -0.25 21.47 -1.28
N GLY A 201 -1.08 20.42 -1.05
CA GLY A 201 -0.77 19.36 -0.08
C GLY A 201 0.55 18.67 -0.37
N LEU A 202 0.81 18.35 -1.64
CA LEU A 202 2.04 17.69 -2.06
C LEU A 202 3.27 18.61 -1.92
N GLU A 203 3.14 19.90 -2.23
CA GLU A 203 4.22 20.88 -2.03
C GLU A 203 4.62 21.00 -0.54
N ARG A 204 3.62 21.06 0.35
CA ARG A 204 3.89 21.05 1.79
C ARG A 204 4.54 19.75 2.25
N GLN A 205 4.12 18.62 1.67
CA GLN A 205 4.65 17.32 2.05
C GLN A 205 6.13 17.17 1.69
N VAL A 206 6.55 17.65 0.52
CA VAL A 206 7.97 17.60 0.11
C VAL A 206 8.88 18.55 0.89
N GLN A 207 8.31 19.50 1.64
CA GLN A 207 9.08 20.31 2.59
C GLN A 207 9.41 19.55 3.88
N SER A 208 8.61 18.53 4.19
CA SER A 208 8.73 17.75 5.42
C SER A 208 9.32 16.35 5.21
N LEU A 209 9.13 15.78 4.03
CA LEU A 209 9.66 14.48 3.64
C LEU A 209 10.42 14.56 2.32
N PRO A 210 11.54 13.87 2.19
CA PRO A 210 12.25 13.76 0.91
C PRO A 210 11.33 13.18 -0.17
N PHE A 211 11.30 13.80 -1.34
CA PHE A 211 10.45 13.31 -2.45
C PHE A 211 10.83 11.89 -2.91
N GLU A 212 12.04 11.42 -2.62
CA GLU A 212 12.52 10.06 -2.84
C GLU A 212 11.78 9.02 -1.97
N ARG A 213 11.04 9.48 -0.97
CA ARG A 213 10.24 8.64 -0.07
C ARG A 213 8.73 8.72 -0.36
N LEU A 214 8.33 9.48 -1.38
CA LEU A 214 6.95 9.59 -1.81
C LEU A 214 6.70 8.73 -3.06
N LEU A 215 5.53 8.11 -3.11
CA LEU A 215 5.10 7.22 -4.18
C LEU A 215 3.73 7.63 -4.70
N PHE A 216 3.48 7.46 -5.98
CA PHE A 216 2.16 7.62 -6.53
C PHE A 216 1.26 6.47 -6.06
N GLY A 217 0.16 6.80 -5.41
CA GLY A 217 -0.89 5.88 -5.03
C GLY A 217 -2.25 6.55 -5.24
N SER A 218 -3.18 5.87 -5.90
CA SER A 218 -4.52 6.39 -6.14
C SER A 218 -5.53 5.97 -5.09
N HIS A 219 -5.29 4.86 -4.40
CA HIS A 219 -6.26 4.15 -3.57
C HIS A 219 -7.53 3.76 -4.35
N SER A 220 -7.38 3.51 -5.65
CA SER A 220 -8.48 3.04 -6.49
C SER A 220 -8.90 1.61 -6.09
N PRO A 221 -10.18 1.26 -6.11
CA PRO A 221 -11.34 2.04 -6.54
C PRO A 221 -12.02 2.86 -5.44
N PHE A 222 -11.40 2.99 -4.24
CA PHE A 222 -11.97 3.78 -3.14
C PHE A 222 -12.08 5.26 -3.49
N PHE A 223 -10.98 5.81 -4.01
CA PHE A 223 -10.92 7.18 -4.51
C PHE A 223 -10.95 7.18 -6.03
N ALA A 224 -11.47 8.25 -6.61
CA ALA A 224 -11.34 8.47 -8.04
C ALA A 224 -9.84 8.64 -8.39
N PHE A 225 -9.37 7.93 -9.40
CA PHE A 225 -7.97 7.99 -9.85
C PHE A 225 -7.49 9.43 -10.11
N ASP A 226 -8.37 10.25 -10.69
CA ASP A 226 -8.09 11.65 -10.99
C ASP A 226 -7.71 12.48 -9.75
N SER A 227 -8.19 12.10 -8.56
CA SER A 227 -7.81 12.77 -7.32
C SER A 227 -6.29 12.74 -7.07
N ALA A 228 -5.65 11.59 -7.27
CA ALA A 228 -4.19 11.48 -7.12
C ALA A 228 -3.44 12.22 -8.25
N LYS A 229 -3.95 12.16 -9.47
CA LYS A 229 -3.37 12.83 -10.63
C LYS A 229 -3.43 14.37 -10.51
N LEU A 230 -4.56 14.90 -10.03
CA LEU A 230 -4.75 16.33 -9.79
C LEU A 230 -3.77 16.86 -8.75
N LYS A 231 -3.48 16.13 -7.68
CA LYS A 231 -2.47 16.54 -6.67
C LYS A 231 -1.10 16.80 -7.28
N LEU A 232 -0.69 15.99 -8.27
CA LEU A 232 0.56 16.21 -9.00
C LEU A 232 0.46 17.42 -9.96
N GLN A 233 -0.67 17.58 -10.65
CA GLN A 233 -0.86 18.65 -11.62
C GLN A 233 -0.98 20.03 -10.97
N GLU A 234 -1.59 20.09 -9.78
CA GLU A 234 -1.77 21.34 -9.01
C GLU A 234 -0.51 21.74 -8.25
N SER A 235 0.44 20.82 -8.09
CA SER A 235 1.69 21.10 -7.39
C SER A 235 2.72 21.71 -8.33
N ALA A 236 3.41 22.77 -7.88
CA ALA A 236 4.51 23.40 -8.60
C ALA A 236 5.84 22.64 -8.43
N LEU A 237 5.80 21.30 -8.48
CA LEU A 237 6.99 20.48 -8.31
C LEU A 237 7.86 20.48 -9.58
N PRO A 238 9.20 20.46 -9.44
CA PRO A 238 10.10 20.23 -10.56
C PRO A 238 9.78 18.89 -11.27
N ALA A 239 9.96 18.86 -12.59
CA ALA A 239 9.71 17.64 -13.39
C ALA A 239 10.42 16.40 -12.82
N GLN A 240 11.67 16.54 -12.36
CA GLN A 240 12.43 15.46 -11.75
C GLN A 240 11.73 14.91 -10.50
N SER A 241 11.23 15.75 -9.60
CA SER A 241 10.51 15.31 -8.40
C SER A 241 9.20 14.60 -8.76
N THR A 242 8.51 15.10 -9.79
CA THR A 242 7.30 14.48 -10.32
C THR A 242 7.60 13.08 -10.89
N GLU A 243 8.68 12.90 -11.65
CA GLU A 243 9.10 11.60 -12.16
C GLU A 243 9.49 10.64 -11.04
N GLN A 244 10.18 11.13 -10.01
CA GLN A 244 10.51 10.32 -8.83
C GLN A 244 9.23 9.79 -8.18
N ILE A 245 8.28 10.63 -7.88
CA ILE A 245 7.03 10.26 -7.20
C ILE A 245 6.19 9.33 -8.08
N THR A 246 6.07 9.62 -9.39
CA THR A 246 5.18 8.88 -10.28
C THR A 246 5.68 7.47 -10.59
N HIS A 247 6.99 7.22 -10.65
CA HIS A 247 7.49 5.89 -11.02
C HIS A 247 8.91 5.55 -10.59
N LEU A 248 9.86 6.51 -10.56
CA LEU A 248 11.28 6.14 -10.36
C LEU A 248 11.52 5.55 -8.96
N ASN A 249 10.86 6.08 -7.92
CA ASN A 249 10.98 5.55 -6.57
C ASN A 249 10.46 4.12 -6.47
N ALA A 250 9.29 3.84 -7.07
CA ALA A 250 8.72 2.49 -7.08
C ALA A 250 9.60 1.51 -7.86
N LEU A 251 10.14 1.91 -9.02
CA LEU A 251 11.09 1.10 -9.77
C LEU A 251 12.37 0.82 -8.98
N LYS A 252 12.89 1.80 -8.26
CA LYS A 252 14.07 1.63 -7.41
C LYS A 252 13.81 0.57 -6.34
N ILE A 253 12.67 0.65 -5.64
CA ILE A 253 12.30 -0.35 -4.62
C ILE A 253 12.28 -1.76 -5.22
N LEU A 254 11.64 -1.97 -6.37
CA LEU A 254 11.57 -3.30 -6.99
C LEU A 254 12.91 -3.84 -7.48
N ARG A 255 13.86 -2.98 -7.83
CA ARG A 255 15.21 -3.39 -8.24
C ARG A 255 16.12 -3.76 -7.07
N GLU A 256 15.80 -3.28 -5.88
CA GLU A 256 16.55 -3.53 -4.66
C GLU A 256 16.06 -4.78 -3.90
N LEU A 257 14.98 -5.43 -4.35
CA LEU A 257 14.52 -6.75 -3.92
C LEU A 257 15.25 -7.85 -4.70
#